data_264de13994af52d58edc58122230f66e
#
_entry.id   264de13994af52d58edc58122230f66e
#
_cell.length_a   1.000
_cell.length_b   1.000
_cell.length_c   1.000
_cell.angle_alpha   90.00
_cell.angle_beta   90.00
_cell.angle_gamma   90.00
#
_symmetry.space_group_name_H-M   'P 1'
#
loop_
_entity.id
_entity.type
_entity.pdbx_description
1 polymer ?
#
loop_
_entity_poly.entity_id
_entity_poly.type
_entity_poly.pdbx_seq_one_letter_code
_entity_poly.pdbx_strand_id
1 'polypeptide(L)'
;MQITDIRIVELAGTIDDPEVYWEERSVHPADHYPELRPIREAEWPRSGELPYSARVSFVEVETEDGVVGTAGPIIPEQAWVIQRRLAPLLIGADALATERLWEIMYRSRAAHGRKGLEMLAISVLDCALWDLKGRYFGVPVWRLLGGPTRERVPAYISTLGTSLEPERASATAARLAKLGFQGMKWFPRFGPTDGVEGLRRNVELVRGLREAVGDDVRLMIDAWMSWDVPYTLEFADQVADDDLYWIEDPVMPERLDGFAELNRRLGNRPQLASGERAYTRWELEQLIAAGVRVLQPEVFWSGGLSELLKMAALASVHAVTLIPHGTSLPTSAHFAFAQPPTLVPMVEYLHRPNLTSQWFFAVPVLPQDGYIYPPQRPGLGMDFDESKIEGRRELTFE
;
A
#
# COMPACT_ATOMS: atom_id res chain seq x y z
N MET A 1 11.22 25.82 14.85
CA MET A 1 11.89 24.56 14.39
C MET A 1 11.98 24.59 12.86
N GLN A 2 13.08 25.16 12.35
CA GLN A 2 13.24 25.36 10.90
C GLN A 2 13.87 24.13 10.26
N ILE A 3 13.40 23.75 9.07
CA ILE A 3 14.00 22.71 8.25
C ILE A 3 15.33 23.23 7.72
N THR A 4 16.41 22.53 7.99
CA THR A 4 17.78 22.88 7.56
C THR A 4 18.26 22.03 6.39
N ASP A 5 17.77 20.78 6.29
CA ASP A 5 18.18 19.86 5.23
C ASP A 5 17.08 18.86 4.88
N ILE A 6 17.06 18.42 3.61
CA ILE A 6 16.23 17.32 3.09
C ILE A 6 17.12 16.48 2.18
N ARG A 7 17.46 15.29 2.65
CA ARG A 7 18.37 14.37 1.95
C ARG A 7 17.73 13.03 1.65
N ILE A 8 18.28 12.35 0.67
CA ILE A 8 17.90 10.99 0.29
C ILE A 8 19.03 10.06 0.72
N VAL A 9 18.69 9.09 1.56
CA VAL A 9 19.63 8.10 2.08
C VAL A 9 19.28 6.73 1.51
N GLU A 10 20.24 6.11 0.78
CA GLU A 10 20.14 4.72 0.36
C GLU A 10 20.87 3.83 1.35
N LEU A 11 20.18 2.80 1.82
CA LEU A 11 20.72 1.73 2.64
C LEU A 11 20.90 0.47 1.79
N ALA A 12 22.04 -0.19 1.95
CA ALA A 12 22.33 -1.48 1.32
C ALA A 12 22.59 -2.53 2.40
N GLY A 13 22.14 -3.74 2.16
CA GLY A 13 22.34 -4.87 3.07
C GLY A 13 21.86 -6.17 2.43
N THR A 14 22.02 -7.26 3.17
CA THR A 14 21.73 -8.60 2.70
C THR A 14 20.55 -9.21 3.45
N ILE A 15 19.56 -9.72 2.71
CA ILE A 15 18.41 -10.43 3.26
C ILE A 15 18.56 -11.92 2.96
N ASP A 16 18.62 -12.73 4.02
CA ASP A 16 18.63 -14.19 3.93
C ASP A 16 17.26 -14.76 4.35
N ASP A 17 16.24 -14.43 3.54
CA ASP A 17 14.87 -14.91 3.73
C ASP A 17 14.26 -15.29 2.37
N PRO A 18 13.91 -16.57 2.16
CA PRO A 18 13.31 -17.02 0.90
C PRO A 18 11.94 -16.37 0.60
N GLU A 19 11.25 -15.87 1.60
CA GLU A 19 9.93 -15.25 1.42
C GLU A 19 10.00 -13.88 0.71
N VAL A 20 11.20 -13.28 0.50
CA VAL A 20 11.34 -12.04 -0.28
C VAL A 20 11.21 -12.25 -1.78
N TYR A 21 11.42 -13.49 -2.26
CA TYR A 21 11.40 -13.80 -3.69
C TYR A 21 10.00 -14.06 -4.21
N TRP A 22 9.76 -13.61 -5.44
CA TRP A 22 8.51 -13.89 -6.13
C TRP A 22 8.56 -15.24 -6.82
N GLU A 23 7.49 -16.01 -6.65
CA GLU A 23 7.30 -17.31 -7.28
C GLU A 23 6.61 -17.17 -8.63
N GLU A 24 5.66 -16.24 -8.71
CA GLU A 24 4.83 -16.07 -9.90
C GLU A 24 4.35 -14.61 -10.01
N ARG A 25 4.11 -14.15 -11.25
CA ARG A 25 3.51 -12.85 -11.49
C ARG A 25 1.97 -12.91 -11.42
N SER A 26 1.36 -11.83 -11.03
CA SER A 26 -0.06 -11.55 -11.21
C SER A 26 -0.36 -11.00 -12.60
N VAL A 27 -1.65 -10.89 -12.95
CA VAL A 27 -2.10 -10.13 -14.11
C VAL A 27 -1.64 -8.67 -14.02
N HIS A 28 -1.45 -8.04 -15.18
CA HIS A 28 -1.02 -6.65 -15.29
C HIS A 28 -1.77 -5.94 -16.44
N PRO A 29 -2.05 -4.62 -16.35
CA PRO A 29 -2.73 -3.88 -17.41
C PRO A 29 -2.08 -4.01 -18.80
N ALA A 30 -0.75 -4.13 -18.85
CA ALA A 30 -0.02 -4.34 -20.09
C ALA A 30 -0.16 -5.77 -20.67
N ASP A 31 -0.79 -6.71 -20.00
CA ASP A 31 -1.01 -8.08 -20.48
C ASP A 31 -2.02 -8.16 -21.66
N HIS A 32 -2.68 -7.06 -21.97
CA HIS A 32 -3.35 -6.87 -23.26
C HIS A 32 -2.39 -7.03 -24.45
N TYR A 33 -1.10 -6.92 -24.20
CA TYR A 33 0.00 -7.12 -25.15
C TYR A 33 0.87 -8.28 -24.67
N PRO A 34 0.57 -9.53 -25.05
CA PRO A 34 1.24 -10.73 -24.54
C PRO A 34 2.77 -10.73 -24.69
N GLU A 35 3.29 -10.04 -25.69
CA GLU A 35 4.72 -9.88 -25.95
C GLU A 35 5.47 -9.10 -24.85
N LEU A 36 4.76 -8.34 -24.02
CA LEU A 36 5.37 -7.60 -22.90
C LEU A 36 5.51 -8.45 -21.63
N ARG A 37 4.83 -9.59 -21.55
CA ARG A 37 4.87 -10.46 -20.36
C ARG A 37 6.27 -10.92 -19.98
N PRO A 38 7.13 -11.39 -20.91
CA PRO A 38 8.49 -11.81 -20.57
C PRO A 38 9.37 -10.68 -20.03
N ILE A 39 9.18 -9.44 -20.54
CA ILE A 39 9.93 -8.27 -20.08
C ILE A 39 9.60 -7.98 -18.63
N ARG A 40 8.32 -8.00 -18.29
CA ARG A 40 7.86 -7.72 -16.92
C ARG A 40 8.25 -8.83 -15.94
N GLU A 41 8.28 -10.08 -16.38
CA GLU A 41 8.78 -11.16 -15.54
C GLU A 41 10.25 -11.00 -15.14
N ALA A 42 11.04 -10.31 -15.94
CA ALA A 42 12.45 -10.04 -15.64
C ALA A 42 12.66 -8.92 -14.58
N GLU A 43 11.63 -8.12 -14.30
CA GLU A 43 11.69 -7.03 -13.32
C GLU A 43 11.61 -7.50 -11.87
N TRP A 44 11.23 -8.76 -11.62
CA TRP A 44 10.99 -9.27 -10.26
C TRP A 44 12.16 -10.06 -9.70
N PRO A 45 12.42 -9.93 -8.38
CA PRO A 45 13.42 -10.77 -7.74
C PRO A 45 12.98 -12.24 -7.80
N ARG A 46 13.76 -13.08 -8.49
CA ARG A 46 13.47 -14.51 -8.66
C ARG A 46 14.23 -15.33 -7.64
N SER A 47 13.59 -16.42 -7.16
CA SER A 47 14.26 -17.42 -6.34
C SER A 47 15.38 -18.10 -7.12
N GLY A 48 16.57 -18.14 -6.55
CA GLY A 48 17.71 -18.84 -7.15
C GLY A 48 19.05 -18.49 -6.52
N GLU A 49 19.21 -17.27 -6.05
CA GLU A 49 20.44 -16.82 -5.44
C GLU A 49 20.14 -16.12 -4.11
N LEU A 50 20.08 -16.91 -3.03
CA LEU A 50 20.21 -16.38 -1.69
C LEU A 50 21.69 -16.19 -1.39
N PRO A 51 22.06 -15.11 -0.69
CA PRO A 51 21.23 -14.08 -0.10
C PRO A 51 20.83 -12.95 -1.09
N TYR A 52 19.69 -12.31 -0.83
CA TYR A 52 19.16 -11.19 -1.63
C TYR A 52 19.84 -9.87 -1.24
N SER A 53 20.48 -9.18 -2.19
CA SER A 53 21.06 -7.85 -1.96
C SER A 53 19.97 -6.77 -2.03
N ALA A 54 19.56 -6.29 -0.88
CA ALA A 54 18.58 -5.22 -0.77
C ALA A 54 19.23 -3.84 -0.88
N ARG A 55 18.58 -2.93 -1.64
CA ARG A 55 18.86 -1.49 -1.66
C ARG A 55 17.56 -0.74 -1.49
N VAL A 56 17.48 0.08 -0.46
CA VAL A 56 16.25 0.80 -0.11
C VAL A 56 16.59 2.25 0.18
N SER A 57 15.85 3.16 -0.44
CA SER A 57 16.07 4.60 -0.25
C SER A 57 14.98 5.21 0.63
N PHE A 58 15.39 6.15 1.48
CA PHE A 58 14.52 6.89 2.40
C PHE A 58 14.75 8.39 2.23
N VAL A 59 13.74 9.19 2.55
CA VAL A 59 13.89 10.63 2.73
C VAL A 59 14.09 10.94 4.21
N GLU A 60 15.04 11.81 4.51
CA GLU A 60 15.26 12.39 5.84
C GLU A 60 15.07 13.90 5.77
N VAL A 61 14.31 14.44 6.74
CA VAL A 61 14.10 15.88 6.93
C VAL A 61 14.73 16.26 8.26
N GLU A 62 15.73 17.14 8.22
CA GLU A 62 16.48 17.59 9.40
C GLU A 62 16.13 19.04 9.76
N THR A 63 16.13 19.36 11.05
CA THR A 63 15.87 20.69 11.57
C THR A 63 17.06 21.28 12.30
N GLU A 64 17.06 22.60 12.53
CA GLU A 64 18.06 23.32 13.31
C GLU A 64 18.30 22.78 14.72
N ASP A 65 17.29 22.12 15.28
CA ASP A 65 17.36 21.47 16.61
C ASP A 65 17.96 20.05 16.54
N GLY A 66 18.38 19.58 15.36
CA GLY A 66 18.94 18.25 15.12
C GLY A 66 17.92 17.11 15.15
N VAL A 67 16.62 17.41 15.13
CA VAL A 67 15.58 16.39 14.99
C VAL A 67 15.48 15.97 13.53
N VAL A 68 15.52 14.66 13.28
CA VAL A 68 15.41 14.08 11.94
C VAL A 68 14.14 13.26 11.83
N GLY A 69 13.30 13.55 10.85
CA GLY A 69 12.15 12.74 10.48
C GLY A 69 12.45 11.92 9.23
N THR A 70 12.03 10.65 9.24
CA THR A 70 12.34 9.68 8.20
C THR A 70 11.07 9.08 7.61
N ALA A 71 11.01 8.93 6.29
CA ALA A 71 9.96 8.17 5.62
C ALA A 71 10.48 7.46 4.36
N GLY A 72 9.83 6.37 4.00
CA GLY A 72 10.15 5.54 2.85
C GLY A 72 9.64 4.11 3.01
N PRO A 73 9.89 3.24 2.02
CA PRO A 73 10.85 3.42 0.91
C PRO A 73 10.38 4.37 -0.19
N ILE A 74 11.34 4.88 -0.96
CA ILE A 74 11.11 5.70 -2.15
C ILE A 74 11.87 5.16 -3.37
N ILE A 75 11.35 5.44 -4.56
CA ILE A 75 12.01 5.13 -5.84
C ILE A 75 12.87 6.32 -6.32
N PRO A 76 13.84 6.09 -7.23
CA PRO A 76 14.73 7.15 -7.72
C PRO A 76 14.02 8.37 -8.31
N GLU A 77 12.90 8.17 -9.00
CA GLU A 77 12.11 9.22 -9.61
C GLU A 77 11.44 10.13 -8.54
N GLN A 78 10.97 9.55 -7.43
CA GLN A 78 10.49 10.33 -6.28
C GLN A 78 11.64 11.16 -5.67
N ALA A 79 12.80 10.54 -5.50
CA ALA A 79 13.98 11.19 -4.94
C ALA A 79 14.39 12.42 -5.77
N TRP A 80 14.39 12.30 -7.10
CA TRP A 80 14.65 13.43 -8.00
C TRP A 80 13.61 14.56 -7.80
N VAL A 81 12.33 14.24 -7.77
CA VAL A 81 11.26 15.24 -7.54
C VAL A 81 11.44 15.91 -6.19
N ILE A 82 11.72 15.14 -5.13
CA ILE A 82 11.95 15.67 -3.78
C ILE A 82 13.10 16.69 -3.81
N GLN A 83 14.27 16.29 -4.27
CA GLN A 83 15.46 17.15 -4.21
C GLN A 83 15.37 18.36 -5.14
N ARG A 84 14.88 18.17 -6.37
CA ARG A 84 14.91 19.24 -7.40
C ARG A 84 13.69 20.16 -7.38
N ARG A 85 12.57 19.69 -6.84
CA ARG A 85 11.29 20.41 -6.96
C ARG A 85 10.69 20.80 -5.63
N LEU A 86 10.80 19.99 -4.60
CA LEU A 86 10.10 20.20 -3.35
C LEU A 86 11.00 20.72 -2.22
N ALA A 87 12.19 20.15 -2.03
CA ALA A 87 13.10 20.56 -0.96
C ALA A 87 13.42 22.06 -0.95
N PRO A 88 13.68 22.72 -2.10
CA PRO A 88 13.92 24.17 -2.11
C PRO A 88 12.76 25.03 -1.58
N LEU A 89 11.53 24.50 -1.58
CA LEU A 89 10.34 25.19 -1.07
C LEU A 89 10.20 25.09 0.44
N LEU A 90 10.86 24.10 1.06
CA LEU A 90 10.67 23.70 2.45
C LEU A 90 11.82 24.15 3.35
N ILE A 91 13.05 24.29 2.82
CA ILE A 91 14.20 24.77 3.59
C ILE A 91 13.90 26.12 4.22
N GLY A 92 14.18 26.26 5.51
CA GLY A 92 13.91 27.47 6.31
C GLY A 92 12.46 27.57 6.82
N ALA A 93 11.55 26.69 6.39
CA ALA A 93 10.18 26.66 6.87
C ALA A 93 10.04 25.98 8.22
N ASP A 94 8.96 26.28 8.97
CA ASP A 94 8.64 25.60 10.21
C ASP A 94 8.12 24.18 9.94
N ALA A 95 8.88 23.17 10.37
CA ALA A 95 8.60 21.75 10.18
C ALA A 95 7.29 21.28 10.86
N LEU A 96 6.82 21.99 11.91
CA LEU A 96 5.58 21.65 12.59
C LEU A 96 4.32 22.12 11.86
N ALA A 97 4.46 23.02 10.89
CA ALA A 97 3.34 23.55 10.11
C ALA A 97 2.95 22.62 8.94
N THR A 98 2.72 21.32 9.23
CA THR A 98 2.52 20.26 8.23
C THR A 98 1.44 20.61 7.19
N GLU A 99 0.28 21.16 7.58
CA GLU A 99 -0.77 21.57 6.65
C GLU A 99 -0.30 22.67 5.68
N ARG A 100 0.44 23.66 6.19
CA ARG A 100 1.00 24.74 5.36
C ARG A 100 2.02 24.20 4.36
N LEU A 101 2.89 23.30 4.80
CA LEU A 101 3.93 22.69 3.96
C LEU A 101 3.30 21.82 2.88
N TRP A 102 2.28 21.03 3.23
CA TRP A 102 1.51 20.25 2.27
C TRP A 102 0.88 21.13 1.19
N GLU A 103 0.22 22.21 1.59
CA GLU A 103 -0.43 23.15 0.69
C GLU A 103 0.57 23.84 -0.25
N ILE A 104 1.75 24.23 0.25
CA ILE A 104 2.83 24.81 -0.55
C ILE A 104 3.30 23.81 -1.61
N MET A 105 3.60 22.57 -1.21
CA MET A 105 4.03 21.51 -2.13
C MET A 105 2.98 21.26 -3.20
N TYR A 106 1.74 21.05 -2.81
CA TYR A 106 0.63 20.76 -3.73
C TYR A 106 0.38 21.90 -4.72
N ARG A 107 0.24 23.15 -4.24
CA ARG A 107 -0.03 24.31 -5.11
C ARG A 107 1.12 24.63 -6.03
N SER A 108 2.35 24.51 -5.56
CA SER A 108 3.53 24.75 -6.41
C SER A 108 3.60 23.79 -7.60
N ARG A 109 2.99 22.61 -7.47
CA ARG A 109 2.99 21.56 -8.49
C ARG A 109 1.66 21.40 -9.22
N ALA A 110 0.63 22.17 -8.87
CA ALA A 110 -0.75 21.99 -9.36
C ALA A 110 -0.90 21.96 -10.89
N ALA A 111 -0.01 22.66 -11.62
CA ALA A 111 -0.05 22.68 -13.09
C ALA A 111 0.31 21.32 -13.73
N HIS A 112 1.18 20.51 -13.09
CA HIS A 112 1.75 19.30 -13.68
C HIS A 112 1.73 18.10 -12.75
N GLY A 113 1.49 18.25 -11.45
CA GLY A 113 1.79 17.27 -10.43
C GLY A 113 0.63 16.92 -9.50
N ARG A 114 -0.61 16.94 -9.96
CA ARG A 114 -1.76 16.56 -9.14
C ARG A 114 -1.93 15.06 -8.96
N LYS A 115 -1.16 14.26 -9.72
CA LYS A 115 -1.15 12.80 -9.75
C LYS A 115 0.27 12.29 -9.99
N GLY A 116 0.46 10.99 -9.82
CA GLY A 116 1.71 10.32 -10.16
C GLY A 116 2.90 10.80 -9.33
N LEU A 117 4.08 10.84 -9.93
CA LEU A 117 5.35 11.03 -9.25
C LEU A 117 5.43 12.25 -8.32
N GLU A 118 4.82 13.36 -8.70
CA GLU A 118 4.80 14.56 -7.83
C GLU A 118 4.00 14.30 -6.54
N MET A 119 2.85 13.62 -6.64
CA MET A 119 2.06 13.27 -5.46
C MET A 119 2.75 12.21 -4.60
N LEU A 120 3.41 11.23 -5.22
CA LEU A 120 4.23 10.25 -4.51
C LEU A 120 5.32 10.94 -3.69
N ALA A 121 5.99 11.95 -4.26
CA ALA A 121 7.02 12.72 -3.58
C ALA A 121 6.47 13.59 -2.43
N ILE A 122 5.34 14.27 -2.66
CA ILE A 122 4.62 15.05 -1.63
C ILE A 122 4.21 14.15 -0.48
N SER A 123 3.68 12.95 -0.78
CA SER A 123 3.18 12.01 0.21
C SER A 123 4.25 11.56 1.19
N VAL A 124 5.42 11.19 0.67
CA VAL A 124 6.52 10.72 1.51
C VAL A 124 7.12 11.84 2.33
N LEU A 125 7.28 13.05 1.77
CA LEU A 125 7.71 14.23 2.53
C LEU A 125 6.73 14.59 3.67
N ASP A 126 5.43 14.53 3.41
CA ASP A 126 4.42 14.75 4.45
C ASP A 126 4.56 13.71 5.58
N CYS A 127 4.77 12.44 5.24
CA CYS A 127 4.99 11.40 6.25
C CYS A 127 6.29 11.61 7.03
N ALA A 128 7.38 12.07 6.40
CA ALA A 128 8.63 12.41 7.09
C ALA A 128 8.44 13.59 8.06
N LEU A 129 7.62 14.58 7.69
CA LEU A 129 7.27 15.69 8.58
C LEU A 129 6.41 15.23 9.77
N TRP A 130 5.52 14.25 9.58
CA TRP A 130 4.78 13.64 10.69
C TRP A 130 5.68 12.79 11.60
N ASP A 131 6.64 12.05 11.03
CA ASP A 131 7.66 11.33 11.83
C ASP A 131 8.47 12.31 12.68
N LEU A 132 9.00 13.37 12.04
CA LEU A 132 9.71 14.45 12.71
C LEU A 132 8.91 15.07 13.86
N LYS A 133 7.64 15.37 13.61
CA LYS A 133 6.73 15.94 14.61
C LYS A 133 6.54 15.00 15.82
N GLY A 134 6.37 13.71 15.56
CA GLY A 134 6.27 12.69 16.62
C GLY A 134 7.56 12.57 17.42
N ARG A 135 8.73 12.59 16.77
CA ARG A 135 10.05 12.59 17.42
C ARG A 135 10.27 13.84 18.26
N TYR A 136 9.93 15.00 17.74
CA TYR A 136 10.04 16.27 18.49
C TYR A 136 9.22 16.27 19.79
N PHE A 137 7.99 15.75 19.76
CA PHE A 137 7.15 15.65 20.96
C PHE A 137 7.42 14.39 21.80
N GLY A 138 8.32 13.49 21.35
CA GLY A 138 8.66 12.25 22.04
C GLY A 138 7.51 11.22 22.10
N VAL A 139 6.59 11.25 21.14
CA VAL A 139 5.42 10.36 21.09
C VAL A 139 5.22 9.70 19.73
N PRO A 140 4.62 8.50 19.67
CA PRO A 140 4.19 7.90 18.42
C PRO A 140 3.15 8.77 17.70
N VAL A 141 3.17 8.77 16.36
CA VAL A 141 2.26 9.60 15.55
C VAL A 141 0.79 9.33 15.87
N TRP A 142 0.38 8.08 16.12
CA TRP A 142 -1.01 7.78 16.47
C TRP A 142 -1.52 8.54 17.72
N ARG A 143 -0.62 8.92 18.67
CA ARG A 143 -0.99 9.77 19.80
C ARG A 143 -1.25 11.22 19.40
N LEU A 144 -0.46 11.74 18.45
CA LEU A 144 -0.69 13.08 17.90
C LEU A 144 -2.03 13.16 17.15
N LEU A 145 -2.47 12.03 16.60
CA LEU A 145 -3.75 11.90 15.88
C LEU A 145 -4.94 11.62 16.81
N GLY A 146 -4.72 11.50 18.13
CA GLY A 146 -5.79 11.29 19.12
C GLY A 146 -6.11 9.83 19.46
N GLY A 147 -5.29 8.87 18.98
CA GLY A 147 -5.42 7.45 19.34
C GLY A 147 -4.80 7.08 20.72
N PRO A 148 -4.87 5.79 21.14
CA PRO A 148 -5.43 4.70 20.36
C PRO A 148 -6.94 4.58 20.55
N THR A 149 -7.64 4.20 19.48
CA THR A 149 -9.09 3.89 19.53
C THR A 149 -9.36 2.43 19.92
N ARG A 150 -8.33 1.58 19.93
CA ARG A 150 -8.38 0.14 20.23
C ARG A 150 -7.00 -0.41 20.58
N GLU A 151 -6.97 -1.58 21.23
CA GLU A 151 -5.72 -2.22 21.68
C GLU A 151 -4.93 -2.89 20.53
N ARG A 152 -5.64 -3.38 19.51
CA ARG A 152 -5.06 -4.04 18.33
C ARG A 152 -5.95 -3.87 17.12
N VAL A 153 -5.35 -3.90 15.93
CA VAL A 153 -6.05 -3.80 14.64
C VAL A 153 -5.95 -5.14 13.92
N PRO A 154 -7.08 -5.74 13.47
CA PRO A 154 -7.02 -6.91 12.60
C PRO A 154 -6.21 -6.63 11.34
N ALA A 155 -5.46 -7.62 10.86
CA ALA A 155 -4.78 -7.56 9.58
C ALA A 155 -5.33 -8.63 8.63
N TYR A 156 -5.36 -8.32 7.34
CA TYR A 156 -5.42 -9.34 6.30
C TYR A 156 -4.08 -9.44 5.59
N ILE A 157 -3.75 -10.64 5.12
CA ILE A 157 -2.51 -10.85 4.37
C ILE A 157 -2.76 -10.72 2.88
N SER A 158 -1.89 -9.98 2.20
CA SER A 158 -1.87 -9.82 0.75
C SER A 158 -0.69 -10.58 0.18
N THR A 159 -0.98 -11.54 -0.72
CA THR A 159 -0.07 -12.64 -1.13
C THR A 159 0.66 -12.36 -2.44
N LEU A 160 0.83 -11.08 -2.81
CA LEU A 160 1.50 -10.70 -4.06
C LEU A 160 2.84 -11.42 -4.23
N GLY A 161 3.06 -11.99 -5.41
CA GLY A 161 4.27 -12.75 -5.74
C GLY A 161 4.27 -14.22 -5.29
N THR A 162 3.20 -14.70 -4.68
CA THR A 162 3.03 -16.12 -4.32
C THR A 162 2.56 -16.92 -5.55
N SER A 163 2.83 -18.23 -5.57
CA SER A 163 2.37 -19.10 -6.66
C SER A 163 0.84 -19.06 -6.81
N LEU A 164 0.36 -18.98 -8.04
CA LEU A 164 -1.05 -18.96 -8.41
C LEU A 164 -1.51 -20.30 -9.02
N GLU A 165 -0.63 -21.31 -9.03
CA GLU A 165 -1.03 -22.68 -9.36
C GLU A 165 -1.94 -23.20 -8.24
N PRO A 166 -3.16 -23.71 -8.56
CA PRO A 166 -4.20 -23.97 -7.55
C PRO A 166 -3.76 -24.82 -6.37
N GLU A 167 -3.02 -25.92 -6.60
CA GLU A 167 -2.54 -26.80 -5.52
C GLU A 167 -1.53 -26.10 -4.59
N ARG A 168 -0.58 -25.34 -5.17
CA ARG A 168 0.44 -24.60 -4.40
C ARG A 168 -0.18 -23.41 -3.68
N ALA A 169 -1.09 -22.69 -4.33
CA ALA A 169 -1.83 -21.57 -3.74
C ALA A 169 -2.67 -22.07 -2.54
N SER A 170 -3.42 -23.16 -2.71
CA SER A 170 -4.22 -23.78 -1.64
C SER A 170 -3.36 -24.22 -0.45
N ALA A 171 -2.22 -24.86 -0.69
CA ALA A 171 -1.30 -25.25 0.36
C ALA A 171 -0.75 -24.03 1.13
N THR A 172 -0.41 -22.97 0.41
CA THR A 172 0.05 -21.70 1.00
C THR A 172 -1.08 -21.04 1.80
N ALA A 173 -2.29 -20.96 1.25
CA ALA A 173 -3.46 -20.39 1.93
C ALA A 173 -3.76 -21.14 3.24
N ALA A 174 -3.76 -22.47 3.24
CA ALA A 174 -3.94 -23.29 4.43
C ALA A 174 -2.84 -23.06 5.50
N ARG A 175 -1.61 -22.80 5.08
CA ARG A 175 -0.50 -22.45 5.98
C ARG A 175 -0.72 -21.05 6.60
N LEU A 176 -1.07 -20.07 5.77
CA LEU A 176 -1.27 -18.66 6.20
C LEU A 176 -2.52 -18.52 7.09
N ALA A 177 -3.57 -19.28 6.87
CA ALA A 177 -4.77 -19.30 7.72
C ALA A 177 -4.44 -19.59 9.19
N LYS A 178 -3.44 -20.47 9.43
CA LYS A 178 -2.98 -20.81 10.79
C LYS A 178 -2.28 -19.68 11.53
N LEU A 179 -1.90 -18.59 10.83
CA LEU A 179 -1.30 -17.40 11.42
C LEU A 179 -2.34 -16.42 11.97
N GLY A 180 -3.64 -16.77 11.93
CA GLY A 180 -4.72 -16.01 12.55
C GLY A 180 -5.23 -14.82 11.73
N PHE A 181 -4.82 -14.68 10.47
CA PHE A 181 -5.35 -13.64 9.59
C PHE A 181 -6.85 -13.81 9.33
N GLN A 182 -7.61 -12.72 9.44
CA GLN A 182 -9.06 -12.72 9.21
C GLN A 182 -9.44 -12.63 7.72
N GLY A 183 -8.47 -12.42 6.86
CA GLY A 183 -8.66 -12.35 5.42
C GLY A 183 -7.37 -12.54 4.64
N MET A 184 -7.52 -12.91 3.38
CA MET A 184 -6.43 -13.11 2.43
C MET A 184 -6.78 -12.48 1.10
N LYS A 185 -5.90 -11.65 0.57
CA LYS A 185 -6.00 -11.07 -0.76
C LYS A 185 -5.07 -11.82 -1.71
N TRP A 186 -5.63 -12.30 -2.81
CA TRP A 186 -4.94 -13.01 -3.87
C TRP A 186 -5.05 -12.26 -5.19
N PHE A 187 -4.16 -12.56 -6.09
CA PHE A 187 -4.04 -11.89 -7.38
C PHE A 187 -4.32 -12.90 -8.50
N PRO A 188 -5.20 -12.63 -9.47
CA PRO A 188 -5.40 -13.53 -10.59
C PRO A 188 -4.19 -13.49 -11.53
N ARG A 189 -3.99 -14.57 -12.28
CA ARG A 189 -2.96 -14.65 -13.32
C ARG A 189 -3.40 -14.11 -14.66
N PHE A 190 -4.69 -14.25 -14.97
CA PHE A 190 -5.25 -14.10 -16.29
C PHE A 190 -6.23 -12.94 -16.37
N GLY A 191 -6.37 -12.38 -17.59
CA GLY A 191 -7.29 -11.31 -17.90
C GLY A 191 -8.07 -11.58 -19.19
N PRO A 192 -8.81 -10.59 -19.72
CA PRO A 192 -9.69 -10.75 -20.89
C PRO A 192 -9.00 -11.34 -22.13
N THR A 193 -7.72 -11.04 -22.36
CA THR A 193 -6.95 -11.53 -23.51
C THR A 193 -6.56 -13.01 -23.42
N ASP A 194 -6.73 -13.63 -22.26
CA ASP A 194 -6.45 -15.06 -22.06
C ASP A 194 -7.68 -15.94 -22.35
N GLY A 195 -8.81 -15.32 -22.70
CA GLY A 195 -10.03 -16.00 -23.13
C GLY A 195 -10.66 -16.89 -22.05
N VAL A 196 -11.49 -17.85 -22.50
CA VAL A 196 -12.25 -18.74 -21.60
C VAL A 196 -11.35 -19.60 -20.72
N GLU A 197 -10.20 -20.04 -21.24
CA GLU A 197 -9.27 -20.86 -20.46
C GLU A 197 -8.64 -20.07 -19.31
N GLY A 198 -8.22 -18.83 -19.53
CA GLY A 198 -7.70 -17.96 -18.48
C GLY A 198 -8.74 -17.70 -17.40
N LEU A 199 -9.98 -17.42 -17.79
CA LEU A 199 -11.10 -17.24 -16.85
C LEU A 199 -11.33 -18.50 -15.99
N ARG A 200 -11.39 -19.67 -16.63
CA ARG A 200 -11.57 -20.96 -15.93
C ARG A 200 -10.48 -21.19 -14.88
N ARG A 201 -9.23 -20.91 -15.21
CA ARG A 201 -8.10 -21.07 -14.26
C ARG A 201 -8.16 -20.07 -13.09
N ASN A 202 -8.60 -18.83 -13.31
CA ASN A 202 -8.82 -17.88 -12.23
C ASN A 202 -9.96 -18.35 -11.28
N VAL A 203 -11.02 -18.95 -11.84
CA VAL A 203 -12.12 -19.54 -11.06
C VAL A 203 -11.63 -20.75 -10.26
N GLU A 204 -10.84 -21.64 -10.84
CA GLU A 204 -10.23 -22.79 -10.15
C GLU A 204 -9.34 -22.35 -9.00
N LEU A 205 -8.56 -21.28 -9.18
CA LEU A 205 -7.76 -20.72 -8.09
C LEU A 205 -8.66 -20.32 -6.90
N VAL A 206 -9.74 -19.56 -7.13
CA VAL A 206 -10.64 -19.10 -6.06
C VAL A 206 -11.28 -20.27 -5.34
N ARG A 207 -11.78 -21.27 -6.06
CA ARG A 207 -12.38 -22.49 -5.47
C ARG A 207 -11.39 -23.23 -4.61
N GLY A 208 -10.18 -23.48 -5.10
CA GLY A 208 -9.13 -24.14 -4.33
C GLY A 208 -8.74 -23.35 -3.08
N LEU A 209 -8.70 -22.01 -3.15
CA LEU A 209 -8.44 -21.16 -1.99
C LEU A 209 -9.57 -21.28 -0.96
N ARG A 210 -10.85 -21.21 -1.39
CA ARG A 210 -12.00 -21.34 -0.51
C ARG A 210 -12.03 -22.71 0.20
N GLU A 211 -11.80 -23.78 -0.52
CA GLU A 211 -11.67 -25.12 0.06
C GLU A 211 -10.55 -25.21 1.11
N ALA A 212 -9.43 -24.54 0.85
CA ALA A 212 -8.26 -24.58 1.73
C ALA A 212 -8.42 -23.80 3.03
N VAL A 213 -9.13 -22.66 3.00
CA VAL A 213 -9.23 -21.76 4.16
C VAL A 213 -10.57 -21.87 4.91
N GLY A 214 -11.59 -22.54 4.34
CA GLY A 214 -12.93 -22.63 4.92
C GLY A 214 -13.68 -21.29 4.88
N ASP A 215 -14.80 -21.20 5.61
CA ASP A 215 -15.72 -20.05 5.55
C ASP A 215 -15.34 -18.91 6.51
N ASP A 216 -14.47 -19.15 7.47
CA ASP A 216 -14.09 -18.16 8.50
C ASP A 216 -13.09 -17.10 8.00
N VAL A 217 -12.42 -17.35 6.87
CA VAL A 217 -11.43 -16.43 6.29
C VAL A 217 -12.05 -15.68 5.10
N ARG A 218 -12.03 -14.36 5.15
CA ARG A 218 -12.45 -13.52 4.02
C ARG A 218 -11.49 -13.66 2.86
N LEU A 219 -11.99 -14.04 1.68
CA LEU A 219 -11.21 -14.07 0.45
C LEU A 219 -11.46 -12.82 -0.37
N MET A 220 -10.37 -12.24 -0.87
CA MET A 220 -10.37 -11.07 -1.72
C MET A 220 -9.52 -11.33 -2.96
N ILE A 221 -9.92 -10.74 -4.08
CA ILE A 221 -9.20 -10.80 -5.36
C ILE A 221 -8.85 -9.38 -5.78
N ASP A 222 -7.59 -9.19 -6.18
CA ASP A 222 -7.08 -7.94 -6.72
C ASP A 222 -6.69 -8.14 -8.20
N ALA A 223 -7.49 -7.58 -9.09
CA ALA A 223 -7.29 -7.66 -10.54
C ALA A 223 -6.33 -6.59 -11.08
N TRP A 224 -5.87 -5.70 -10.21
CA TRP A 224 -4.87 -4.69 -10.47
C TRP A 224 -5.04 -3.96 -11.81
N MET A 225 -6.27 -3.43 -12.04
CA MET A 225 -6.65 -2.63 -13.21
C MET A 225 -6.60 -3.39 -14.56
N SER A 226 -6.54 -4.72 -14.54
CA SER A 226 -6.22 -5.53 -15.72
C SER A 226 -7.43 -6.18 -16.37
N TRP A 227 -8.61 -6.05 -15.77
CA TRP A 227 -9.84 -6.60 -16.29
C TRP A 227 -10.71 -5.51 -16.96
N ASP A 228 -11.83 -5.96 -17.50
CA ASP A 228 -12.92 -5.11 -18.00
C ASP A 228 -14.24 -5.48 -17.32
N VAL A 229 -15.28 -4.70 -17.61
CA VAL A 229 -16.60 -4.91 -16.99
C VAL A 229 -17.20 -6.29 -17.37
N PRO A 230 -17.23 -6.71 -18.66
CA PRO A 230 -17.74 -8.03 -19.02
C PRO A 230 -17.03 -9.18 -18.34
N TYR A 231 -15.69 -9.18 -18.37
CA TYR A 231 -14.89 -10.23 -17.74
C TYR A 231 -15.10 -10.30 -16.22
N THR A 232 -15.13 -9.14 -15.56
CA THR A 232 -15.37 -9.06 -14.11
C THR A 232 -16.71 -9.65 -13.72
N LEU A 233 -17.76 -9.37 -14.50
CA LEU A 233 -19.10 -9.90 -14.23
C LEU A 233 -19.17 -11.41 -14.47
N GLU A 234 -18.58 -11.89 -15.55
CA GLU A 234 -18.53 -13.33 -15.85
C GLU A 234 -17.75 -14.10 -14.78
N PHE A 235 -16.61 -13.55 -14.34
CA PHE A 235 -15.84 -14.12 -13.23
C PHE A 235 -16.66 -14.16 -11.95
N ALA A 236 -17.28 -13.05 -11.56
CA ALA A 236 -18.08 -12.96 -10.34
C ALA A 236 -19.26 -13.94 -10.34
N ASP A 237 -19.92 -14.12 -11.48
CA ASP A 237 -21.01 -15.10 -11.62
C ASP A 237 -20.52 -16.54 -11.39
N GLN A 238 -19.31 -16.88 -11.90
CA GLN A 238 -18.75 -18.23 -11.77
C GLN A 238 -18.24 -18.56 -10.38
N VAL A 239 -17.88 -17.56 -9.57
CA VAL A 239 -17.40 -17.71 -8.17
C VAL A 239 -18.43 -17.24 -7.15
N ALA A 240 -19.72 -17.16 -7.52
CA ALA A 240 -20.77 -16.64 -6.63
C ALA A 240 -20.91 -17.45 -5.34
N ASP A 241 -20.72 -18.77 -5.40
CA ASP A 241 -20.78 -19.68 -4.26
C ASP A 241 -19.52 -19.65 -3.37
N ASP A 242 -18.44 -19.02 -3.84
CA ASP A 242 -17.17 -18.96 -3.12
C ASP A 242 -17.07 -17.75 -2.16
N ASP A 243 -18.16 -16.97 -1.98
CA ASP A 243 -18.31 -15.85 -1.06
C ASP A 243 -17.11 -14.88 -1.00
N LEU A 244 -16.71 -14.34 -2.17
CA LEU A 244 -15.67 -13.32 -2.22
C LEU A 244 -16.09 -12.07 -1.45
N TYR A 245 -15.22 -11.57 -0.61
CA TYR A 245 -15.48 -10.37 0.17
C TYR A 245 -15.43 -9.10 -0.69
N TRP A 246 -14.37 -8.97 -1.53
CA TRP A 246 -14.32 -7.94 -2.57
C TRP A 246 -13.54 -8.37 -3.82
N ILE A 247 -13.80 -7.64 -4.91
CA ILE A 247 -12.93 -7.58 -6.10
C ILE A 247 -12.32 -6.17 -6.12
N GLU A 248 -10.99 -6.10 -6.12
CA GLU A 248 -10.19 -4.88 -6.08
C GLU A 248 -9.71 -4.51 -7.46
N ASP A 249 -9.77 -3.21 -7.78
CA ASP A 249 -9.29 -2.60 -9.02
C ASP A 249 -9.55 -3.44 -10.30
N PRO A 250 -10.81 -3.85 -10.57
CA PRO A 250 -11.08 -4.68 -11.74
C PRO A 250 -10.84 -3.92 -13.06
N VAL A 251 -11.02 -2.61 -13.07
CA VAL A 251 -10.88 -1.76 -14.27
C VAL A 251 -9.90 -0.61 -14.00
N MET A 252 -9.42 0.03 -15.08
CA MET A 252 -8.54 1.19 -14.98
C MET A 252 -9.18 2.30 -14.12
N PRO A 253 -8.41 3.06 -13.33
CA PRO A 253 -8.93 4.05 -12.37
C PRO A 253 -9.78 5.15 -13.00
N GLU A 254 -9.53 5.49 -14.27
CA GLU A 254 -10.29 6.48 -15.02
C GLU A 254 -11.69 5.99 -15.44
N ARG A 255 -11.95 4.67 -15.37
CA ARG A 255 -13.21 4.06 -15.78
C ARG A 255 -14.25 4.11 -14.65
N LEU A 256 -14.55 5.32 -14.18
CA LEU A 256 -15.60 5.54 -13.17
C LEU A 256 -16.97 5.04 -13.61
N ASP A 257 -17.26 5.10 -14.91
CA ASP A 257 -18.43 4.49 -15.54
C ASP A 257 -18.44 2.96 -15.37
N GLY A 258 -17.29 2.31 -15.51
CA GLY A 258 -17.12 0.88 -15.29
C GLY A 258 -17.35 0.49 -13.82
N PHE A 259 -16.78 1.23 -12.85
CA PHE A 259 -17.08 1.00 -11.44
C PHE A 259 -18.56 1.16 -11.12
N ALA A 260 -19.22 2.19 -11.66
CA ALA A 260 -20.64 2.42 -11.46
C ALA A 260 -21.50 1.28 -12.05
N GLU A 261 -21.15 0.76 -13.23
CA GLU A 261 -21.84 -0.39 -13.83
C GLU A 261 -21.63 -1.66 -13.01
N LEU A 262 -20.40 -1.96 -12.60
CA LEU A 262 -20.08 -3.10 -11.77
C LEU A 262 -20.82 -3.04 -10.44
N ASN A 263 -20.80 -1.90 -9.74
CA ASN A 263 -21.53 -1.73 -8.49
C ASN A 263 -23.04 -2.01 -8.64
N ARG A 264 -23.64 -1.50 -9.71
CA ARG A 264 -25.07 -1.72 -9.98
C ARG A 264 -25.40 -3.18 -10.25
N ARG A 265 -24.50 -3.93 -10.92
CA ARG A 265 -24.74 -5.32 -11.36
C ARG A 265 -24.33 -6.36 -10.32
N LEU A 266 -23.23 -6.15 -9.60
CA LEU A 266 -22.77 -7.04 -8.52
C LEU A 266 -23.58 -6.85 -7.23
N GLY A 267 -24.11 -5.65 -7.01
CA GLY A 267 -24.78 -5.32 -5.75
C GLY A 267 -23.78 -5.22 -4.60
N ASN A 268 -24.06 -5.95 -3.50
CA ASN A 268 -23.23 -5.86 -2.29
C ASN A 268 -22.23 -7.02 -2.12
N ARG A 269 -22.25 -8.02 -2.99
CA ARG A 269 -21.34 -9.18 -2.92
C ARG A 269 -21.02 -9.73 -4.30
N PRO A 270 -19.71 -9.80 -4.62
CA PRO A 270 -18.59 -9.19 -3.90
C PRO A 270 -18.68 -7.66 -3.91
N GLN A 271 -18.12 -7.02 -2.87
CA GLN A 271 -17.97 -5.56 -2.86
C GLN A 271 -16.92 -5.12 -3.89
N LEU A 272 -16.99 -3.88 -4.34
CA LEU A 272 -15.91 -3.27 -5.09
C LEU A 272 -14.95 -2.55 -4.14
N ALA A 273 -13.67 -2.85 -4.26
CA ALA A 273 -12.57 -2.17 -3.60
C ALA A 273 -11.72 -1.43 -4.64
N SER A 274 -11.24 -0.25 -4.30
CA SER A 274 -10.35 0.55 -5.15
C SER A 274 -9.80 1.74 -4.36
N GLY A 275 -8.82 2.43 -4.92
CA GLY A 275 -8.33 3.67 -4.35
C GLY A 275 -6.83 3.71 -4.13
N GLU A 276 -6.11 2.62 -4.36
CA GLU A 276 -4.66 2.59 -4.32
C GLU A 276 -4.05 3.67 -5.22
N ARG A 277 -4.66 3.88 -6.40
CA ARG A 277 -4.26 4.89 -7.40
C ARG A 277 -5.12 6.16 -7.37
N ALA A 278 -5.91 6.37 -6.30
CA ALA A 278 -6.63 7.63 -6.12
C ALA A 278 -5.72 8.65 -5.43
N TYR A 279 -5.42 9.71 -6.17
CA TYR A 279 -4.56 10.79 -5.68
C TYR A 279 -5.43 11.88 -5.09
N THR A 280 -5.39 12.03 -3.76
CA THR A 280 -6.15 12.99 -2.98
C THR A 280 -7.65 12.65 -2.78
N ARG A 281 -8.26 13.35 -1.81
CA ARG A 281 -9.69 13.22 -1.48
C ARG A 281 -10.63 13.49 -2.66
N TRP A 282 -10.21 14.30 -3.65
CA TRP A 282 -11.05 14.62 -4.80
C TRP A 282 -11.28 13.43 -5.73
N GLU A 283 -10.28 12.57 -5.93
CA GLU A 283 -10.47 11.33 -6.69
C GLU A 283 -11.18 10.28 -5.86
N LEU A 284 -10.90 10.23 -4.55
CA LEU A 284 -11.62 9.34 -3.66
C LEU A 284 -13.12 9.62 -3.65
N GLU A 285 -13.53 10.89 -3.66
CA GLU A 285 -14.93 11.29 -3.78
C GLU A 285 -15.59 10.77 -5.07
N GLN A 286 -14.86 10.77 -6.18
CA GLN A 286 -15.35 10.23 -7.46
C GLN A 286 -15.56 8.71 -7.39
N LEU A 287 -14.66 7.96 -6.75
CA LEU A 287 -14.83 6.54 -6.51
C LEU A 287 -16.03 6.23 -5.62
N ILE A 288 -16.24 7.01 -4.55
CA ILE A 288 -17.43 6.91 -3.70
C ILE A 288 -18.71 7.13 -4.52
N ALA A 289 -18.73 8.16 -5.35
CA ALA A 289 -19.86 8.46 -6.23
C ALA A 289 -20.11 7.35 -7.26
N ALA A 290 -19.06 6.68 -7.74
CA ALA A 290 -19.15 5.51 -8.61
C ALA A 290 -19.58 4.21 -7.87
N GLY A 291 -19.73 4.26 -6.54
CA GLY A 291 -20.26 3.16 -5.75
C GLY A 291 -19.22 2.22 -5.14
N VAL A 292 -17.93 2.59 -5.16
CA VAL A 292 -16.89 1.85 -4.45
C VAL A 292 -17.16 1.91 -2.94
N ARG A 293 -17.12 0.77 -2.26
CA ARG A 293 -17.47 0.65 -0.83
C ARG A 293 -16.30 0.35 0.08
N VAL A 294 -15.19 -0.12 -0.47
CA VAL A 294 -13.92 -0.31 0.23
C VAL A 294 -12.87 0.56 -0.45
N LEU A 295 -12.45 1.62 0.23
CA LEU A 295 -11.47 2.57 -0.28
C LEU A 295 -10.08 2.19 0.24
N GLN A 296 -9.09 2.13 -0.65
CA GLN A 296 -7.75 1.63 -0.34
C GLN A 296 -6.63 2.61 -0.72
N PRO A 297 -6.69 3.89 -0.29
CA PRO A 297 -5.64 4.84 -0.63
C PRO A 297 -4.28 4.39 -0.06
N GLU A 298 -3.22 4.50 -0.87
CA GLU A 298 -1.86 4.29 -0.38
C GLU A 298 -1.31 5.59 0.20
N VAL A 299 -0.93 5.57 1.48
CA VAL A 299 -0.52 6.78 2.19
C VAL A 299 0.72 7.45 1.56
N PHE A 300 1.65 6.65 0.99
CA PHE A 300 2.84 7.18 0.31
C PHE A 300 2.59 7.64 -1.13
N TRP A 301 1.35 7.52 -1.64
CA TRP A 301 1.02 7.92 -3.01
C TRP A 301 -0.08 8.97 -3.07
N SER A 302 -1.00 8.95 -2.13
CA SER A 302 -2.26 9.71 -2.21
C SER A 302 -2.24 11.08 -1.55
N GLY A 303 -1.06 11.55 -1.10
CA GLY A 303 -0.91 12.87 -0.47
C GLY A 303 -0.40 12.82 0.97
N GLY A 304 0.06 11.66 1.45
CA GLY A 304 0.60 11.49 2.80
C GLY A 304 -0.47 11.38 3.87
N LEU A 305 -0.02 11.41 5.12
CA LEU A 305 -0.88 11.25 6.28
C LEU A 305 -1.86 12.43 6.44
N SER A 306 -1.42 13.66 6.13
CA SER A 306 -2.27 14.86 6.18
C SER A 306 -3.47 14.75 5.25
N GLU A 307 -3.29 14.20 4.05
CA GLU A 307 -4.38 14.00 3.10
C GLU A 307 -5.23 12.78 3.46
N LEU A 308 -4.61 11.70 3.95
CA LEU A 308 -5.32 10.50 4.40
C LEU A 308 -6.33 10.79 5.52
N LEU A 309 -6.01 11.72 6.43
CA LEU A 309 -6.94 12.18 7.46
C LEU A 309 -8.18 12.87 6.85
N LYS A 310 -8.01 13.64 5.79
CA LYS A 310 -9.11 14.29 5.07
C LYS A 310 -9.95 13.28 4.29
N MET A 311 -9.29 12.27 3.70
CA MET A 311 -9.95 11.14 3.05
C MET A 311 -10.80 10.33 4.06
N ALA A 312 -10.29 10.12 5.29
CA ALA A 312 -11.02 9.44 6.35
C ALA A 312 -12.27 10.22 6.76
N ALA A 313 -12.16 11.55 6.90
CA ALA A 313 -13.31 12.40 7.21
C ALA A 313 -14.38 12.32 6.10
N LEU A 314 -13.97 12.37 4.83
CA LEU A 314 -14.86 12.20 3.68
C LEU A 314 -15.53 10.81 3.68
N ALA A 315 -14.76 9.73 3.83
CA ALA A 315 -15.26 8.37 3.86
C ALA A 315 -16.29 8.16 4.99
N SER A 316 -16.07 8.76 6.16
CA SER A 316 -16.97 8.69 7.30
C SER A 316 -18.35 9.31 7.03
N VAL A 317 -18.40 10.42 6.28
CA VAL A 317 -19.67 11.08 5.89
C VAL A 317 -20.50 10.17 4.98
N HIS A 318 -19.84 9.40 4.11
CA HIS A 318 -20.49 8.50 3.17
C HIS A 318 -20.70 7.07 3.71
N ALA A 319 -20.31 6.80 4.95
CA ALA A 319 -20.37 5.47 5.59
C ALA A 319 -19.70 4.37 4.73
N VAL A 320 -18.58 4.69 4.09
CA VAL A 320 -17.74 3.74 3.34
C VAL A 320 -16.51 3.36 4.15
N THR A 321 -16.05 2.14 3.97
CA THR A 321 -14.86 1.60 4.65
C THR A 321 -13.59 2.16 4.01
N LEU A 322 -12.59 2.50 4.82
CA LEU A 322 -11.27 2.91 4.36
C LEU A 322 -10.22 1.98 4.95
N ILE A 323 -9.49 1.27 4.09
CA ILE A 323 -8.43 0.34 4.48
C ILE A 323 -7.20 0.74 3.67
N PRO A 324 -6.21 1.45 4.26
CA PRO A 324 -5.04 1.87 3.50
C PRO A 324 -4.32 0.68 2.87
N HIS A 325 -3.86 0.86 1.62
CA HIS A 325 -3.02 -0.12 0.92
C HIS A 325 -1.73 -0.42 1.71
N GLY A 326 -1.22 -1.63 1.59
CA GLY A 326 -0.28 -2.22 2.54
C GLY A 326 1.20 -1.95 2.31
N THR A 327 1.60 -1.14 1.33
CA THR A 327 3.04 -0.88 1.06
C THR A 327 3.71 -0.12 2.21
N SER A 328 2.99 0.81 2.83
CA SER A 328 3.48 1.64 3.95
C SER A 328 2.84 1.24 5.29
N LEU A 329 2.87 -0.05 5.61
CA LEU A 329 2.22 -0.58 6.82
C LEU A 329 2.58 0.16 8.12
N PRO A 330 3.83 0.57 8.41
CA PRO A 330 4.13 1.36 9.60
C PRO A 330 3.26 2.61 9.71
N THR A 331 3.17 3.42 8.65
CA THR A 331 2.36 4.64 8.63
C THR A 331 0.86 4.33 8.68
N SER A 332 0.42 3.32 7.93
CA SER A 332 -0.98 2.87 7.92
C SER A 332 -1.44 2.35 9.29
N ALA A 333 -0.55 1.72 10.06
CA ALA A 333 -0.83 1.30 11.43
C ALA A 333 -1.08 2.50 12.35
N HIS A 334 -0.23 3.54 12.31
CA HIS A 334 -0.45 4.76 13.08
C HIS A 334 -1.79 5.41 12.76
N PHE A 335 -2.13 5.49 11.48
CA PHE A 335 -3.43 5.99 11.04
C PHE A 335 -4.58 5.14 11.60
N ALA A 336 -4.52 3.80 11.44
CA ALA A 336 -5.58 2.89 11.85
C ALA A 336 -5.85 2.93 13.37
N PHE A 337 -4.81 3.13 14.20
CA PHE A 337 -4.97 3.29 15.65
C PHE A 337 -5.63 4.61 16.05
N ALA A 338 -5.67 5.58 15.17
CA ALA A 338 -6.32 6.87 15.41
C ALA A 338 -7.74 6.96 14.81
N GLN A 339 -8.20 5.93 14.08
CA GLN A 339 -9.51 5.94 13.43
C GLN A 339 -10.52 5.00 14.12
N PRO A 340 -11.82 5.30 14.03
CA PRO A 340 -12.87 4.40 14.53
C PRO A 340 -12.79 3.01 13.85
N PRO A 341 -12.98 1.90 14.58
CA PRO A 341 -12.98 0.55 14.00
C PRO A 341 -14.03 0.33 12.91
N THR A 342 -15.12 1.11 12.92
CA THR A 342 -16.18 1.06 11.90
C THR A 342 -15.75 1.71 10.58
N LEU A 343 -14.79 2.63 10.62
CA LEU A 343 -14.25 3.28 9.42
C LEU A 343 -13.05 2.49 8.89
N VAL A 344 -12.11 2.13 9.77
CA VAL A 344 -10.89 1.37 9.44
C VAL A 344 -10.93 0.04 10.19
N PRO A 345 -11.65 -0.98 9.71
CA PRO A 345 -11.85 -2.23 10.43
C PRO A 345 -10.59 -3.10 10.51
N MET A 346 -9.70 -2.98 9.53
CA MET A 346 -8.48 -3.77 9.40
C MET A 346 -7.41 -3.00 8.63
N VAL A 347 -6.19 -3.54 8.59
CA VAL A 347 -5.10 -3.05 7.75
C VAL A 347 -4.60 -4.15 6.82
N GLU A 348 -4.01 -3.76 5.70
CA GLU A 348 -3.35 -4.67 4.78
C GLU A 348 -1.92 -4.95 5.24
N TYR A 349 -1.56 -6.22 5.28
CA TYR A 349 -0.17 -6.67 5.35
C TYR A 349 0.25 -7.22 3.98
N LEU A 350 0.83 -6.38 3.15
CA LEU A 350 1.40 -6.78 1.86
C LEU A 350 2.70 -7.54 2.13
N HIS A 351 2.63 -8.88 2.18
CA HIS A 351 3.62 -9.74 2.81
C HIS A 351 5.05 -9.52 2.30
N ARG A 352 5.34 -9.91 1.07
CA ARG A 352 6.70 -9.85 0.49
C ARG A 352 7.30 -8.44 0.43
N PRO A 353 6.57 -7.42 -0.03
CA PRO A 353 7.07 -6.04 -0.02
C PRO A 353 7.41 -5.52 1.37
N ASN A 354 6.64 -5.87 2.41
CA ASN A 354 6.95 -5.43 3.78
C ASN A 354 8.19 -6.11 4.37
N LEU A 355 8.51 -7.35 3.99
CA LEU A 355 9.76 -7.99 4.39
C LEU A 355 10.99 -7.21 3.89
N THR A 356 10.93 -6.71 2.66
CA THR A 356 12.04 -5.95 2.06
C THR A 356 12.04 -4.49 2.55
N SER A 357 10.90 -3.80 2.53
CA SER A 357 10.82 -2.37 2.86
C SER A 357 11.12 -2.08 4.32
N GLN A 358 10.79 -2.98 5.22
CA GLN A 358 11.03 -2.85 6.66
C GLN A 358 12.30 -3.58 7.13
N TRP A 359 13.09 -4.19 6.22
CA TRP A 359 14.28 -4.95 6.60
C TRP A 359 15.23 -4.18 7.48
N PHE A 360 15.48 -2.91 7.14
CA PHE A 360 16.41 -2.06 7.86
C PHE A 360 15.86 -1.45 9.15
N PHE A 361 14.58 -1.68 9.48
CA PHE A 361 14.02 -1.11 10.71
C PHE A 361 14.45 -1.91 11.95
N ALA A 362 14.80 -1.18 13.00
CA ALA A 362 15.14 -1.77 14.29
C ALA A 362 13.93 -2.49 14.93
N VAL A 363 12.73 -1.97 14.73
CA VAL A 363 11.48 -2.57 15.19
C VAL A 363 10.46 -2.51 14.04
N PRO A 364 10.43 -3.53 13.16
CA PRO A 364 9.44 -3.57 12.10
C PRO A 364 8.02 -3.76 12.65
N VAL A 365 7.05 -3.16 11.97
CA VAL A 365 5.62 -3.35 12.26
C VAL A 365 5.15 -4.59 11.49
N LEU A 366 4.98 -5.69 12.21
CA LEU A 366 4.57 -6.98 11.64
C LEU A 366 3.35 -7.53 12.39
N PRO A 367 2.48 -8.30 11.71
CA PRO A 367 1.35 -8.95 12.36
C PRO A 367 1.78 -10.01 13.37
N GLN A 368 1.05 -10.10 14.48
CA GLN A 368 1.15 -11.15 15.48
C GLN A 368 -0.24 -11.76 15.66
N ASP A 369 -0.39 -13.05 15.42
CA ASP A 369 -1.68 -13.77 15.46
C ASP A 369 -2.80 -13.06 14.64
N GLY A 370 -2.45 -12.57 13.45
CA GLY A 370 -3.39 -11.85 12.56
C GLY A 370 -3.73 -10.42 12.98
N TYR A 371 -3.00 -9.82 13.92
CA TYR A 371 -3.24 -8.46 14.43
C TYR A 371 -1.97 -7.61 14.38
N ILE A 372 -2.15 -6.31 14.17
CA ILE A 372 -1.13 -5.28 14.41
C ILE A 372 -1.37 -4.68 15.79
N TYR A 373 -0.29 -4.44 16.53
CA TYR A 373 -0.28 -3.73 17.82
C TYR A 373 0.25 -2.30 17.66
N PRO A 374 -0.13 -1.36 18.55
CA PRO A 374 0.25 0.05 18.40
C PRO A 374 1.77 0.20 18.43
N PRO A 375 2.41 0.78 17.40
CA PRO A 375 3.83 1.11 17.44
C PRO A 375 4.13 2.05 18.61
N GLN A 376 5.20 1.77 19.37
CA GLN A 376 5.50 2.49 20.62
C GLN A 376 6.61 3.53 20.49
N ARG A 377 7.41 3.47 19.42
CA ARG A 377 8.50 4.42 19.22
C ARG A 377 7.98 5.81 18.83
N PRO A 378 8.69 6.89 19.20
CA PRO A 378 8.36 8.23 18.74
C PRO A 378 8.36 8.33 17.21
N GLY A 379 7.55 9.21 16.66
CA GLY A 379 7.37 9.34 15.22
C GLY A 379 6.59 8.17 14.62
N LEU A 380 7.00 7.75 13.44
CA LEU A 380 6.51 6.55 12.76
C LEU A 380 7.27 5.27 13.17
N GLY A 381 8.31 5.41 14.00
CA GLY A 381 9.12 4.30 14.46
C GLY A 381 10.09 3.75 13.41
N MET A 382 10.38 4.50 12.36
CA MET A 382 11.29 4.12 11.28
C MET A 382 12.77 4.34 11.66
N ASP A 383 13.18 3.85 12.84
CA ASP A 383 14.59 3.86 13.25
C ASP A 383 15.32 2.69 12.61
N PHE A 384 16.54 2.92 12.16
CA PHE A 384 17.33 1.89 11.48
C PHE A 384 18.08 0.98 12.46
N ASP A 385 18.22 -0.28 12.08
CA ASP A 385 19.09 -1.27 12.71
C ASP A 385 20.47 -1.21 12.03
N GLU A 386 21.40 -0.52 12.66
CA GLU A 386 22.74 -0.33 12.10
C GLU A 386 23.47 -1.66 11.84
N SER A 387 23.10 -2.74 12.53
CA SER A 387 23.72 -4.05 12.33
C SER A 387 23.34 -4.71 10.99
N LYS A 388 22.28 -4.27 10.35
CA LYS A 388 21.80 -4.75 9.05
C LYS A 388 22.31 -3.91 7.87
N ILE A 389 22.95 -2.78 8.15
CA ILE A 389 23.41 -1.83 7.13
C ILE A 389 24.86 -2.13 6.76
N GLU A 390 25.06 -2.69 5.60
CA GLU A 390 26.39 -2.95 5.02
C GLU A 390 26.94 -1.75 4.26
N GLY A 391 26.05 -0.88 3.77
CA GLY A 391 26.40 0.35 3.07
C GLY A 391 25.33 1.42 3.25
N ARG A 392 25.79 2.67 3.43
CA ARG A 392 24.94 3.87 3.48
C ARG A 392 25.51 4.93 2.59
N ARG A 393 24.71 5.51 1.73
CA ARG A 393 25.12 6.63 0.89
C ARG A 393 24.01 7.66 0.75
N GLU A 394 24.37 8.91 0.67
CA GLU A 394 23.46 9.96 0.26
C GLU A 394 23.38 9.99 -1.27
N LEU A 395 22.15 10.05 -1.79
CA LEU A 395 21.89 10.17 -3.22
C LEU A 395 21.66 11.63 -3.58
N THR A 396 22.37 12.09 -4.61
CA THR A 396 22.18 13.41 -5.20
C THR A 396 21.82 13.27 -6.67
N PHE A 397 20.81 14.03 -7.10
CA PHE A 397 20.30 14.01 -8.47
C PHE A 397 20.56 15.37 -9.12
N GLU A 398 21.35 15.40 -10.17
CA GLU A 398 21.67 16.60 -10.95
C GLU A 398 20.52 17.08 -11.87
#